data_ca4adf1b3e0e0bdf6b0afc11f285a6b2
#
_entry.id   ca4adf1b3e0e0bdf6b0afc11f285a6b2
#
_cell.length_a   1.000
_cell.length_b   1.000
_cell.length_c   1.000
_cell.angle_alpha   90.00
_cell.angle_beta   90.00
_cell.angle_gamma   90.00
#
_symmetry.space_group_name_H-M   'P 1'
#
loop_
_entity.id
_entity.type
_entity.pdbx_description
1 polymer ?
#
loop_
_entity_poly.entity_id
_entity_poly.type
_entity_poly.pdbx_seq_one_letter_code
_entity_poly.pdbx_strand_id
1 'polypeptide(L)'
;LGATDSVVMRTILSWVWFRPSEKAWDKGARWYRCDLLGGGDGSRRYLDLPATTAGLMAAKPDDQWMTCARGTDPDHGVKLPCSQQHSWRAVTVIKVGEPDDSYPGDAAVAKKSKDFCASSVAAWLGYPSDYDYAYTWFHEAEWKAGNRRSVCWAKTNQ
;
A
#
# COMPACT_ATOMS: atom_id res chain seq x y z
N LEU A 1 -6.42 2.91 -13.33
CA LEU A 1 -6.78 1.72 -12.56
C LEU A 1 -8.28 1.66 -12.20
N GLY A 2 -8.99 2.77 -12.17
CA GLY A 2 -10.43 2.82 -11.87
C GLY A 2 -10.78 2.60 -10.39
N ALA A 3 -9.87 2.92 -9.47
CA ALA A 3 -10.08 2.75 -8.04
C ALA A 3 -9.75 4.03 -7.26
N THR A 4 -10.26 4.09 -6.02
CA THR A 4 -9.87 5.13 -5.07
C THR A 4 -8.45 4.91 -4.54
N ASP A 5 -7.82 5.95 -4.02
CA ASP A 5 -6.49 5.87 -3.38
C ASP A 5 -6.44 4.77 -2.30
N SER A 6 -7.53 4.63 -1.52
CA SER A 6 -7.60 3.61 -0.47
C SER A 6 -7.49 2.18 -1.02
N VAL A 7 -8.06 1.91 -2.18
CA VAL A 7 -7.91 0.60 -2.84
C VAL A 7 -6.51 0.44 -3.40
N VAL A 8 -6.01 1.44 -4.13
CA VAL A 8 -4.67 1.40 -4.75
C VAL A 8 -3.58 1.14 -3.71
N MET A 9 -3.63 1.77 -2.54
CA MET A 9 -2.66 1.58 -1.45
C MET A 9 -2.68 0.19 -0.81
N ARG A 10 -3.68 -0.63 -1.10
CA ARG A 10 -3.79 -2.03 -0.65
C ARG A 10 -3.51 -3.04 -1.76
N THR A 11 -2.99 -2.58 -2.88
CA THR A 11 -2.62 -3.46 -4.00
C THR A 11 -1.14 -3.81 -3.96
N ILE A 12 -0.79 -4.93 -4.55
CA ILE A 12 0.60 -5.32 -4.82
C ILE A 12 1.23 -4.48 -5.94
N LEU A 13 0.44 -3.60 -6.56
CA LEU A 13 0.88 -2.75 -7.65
C LEU A 13 1.71 -1.57 -7.12
N SER A 14 2.73 -1.21 -7.85
CA SER A 14 3.53 -0.01 -7.60
C SER A 14 3.80 0.72 -8.91
N TRP A 15 4.44 1.86 -8.83
CA TRP A 15 4.85 2.62 -10.02
C TRP A 15 6.28 3.09 -9.88
N VAL A 16 6.95 3.23 -11.01
CA VAL A 16 8.25 3.88 -11.13
C VAL A 16 8.16 4.98 -12.15
N TRP A 17 8.97 6.00 -11.99
CA TRP A 17 9.05 7.07 -12.94
C TRP A 17 10.50 7.30 -13.40
N PHE A 18 10.63 7.76 -14.63
CA PHE A 18 11.88 8.01 -15.27
C PHE A 18 11.89 9.43 -15.82
N ARG A 19 13.06 10.04 -15.84
CA ARG A 19 13.34 11.33 -16.46
C ARG A 19 14.66 11.28 -17.20
N PRO A 20 14.95 12.23 -18.11
CA PRO A 20 16.27 12.36 -18.70
C PRO A 20 17.36 12.56 -17.63
N SER A 21 18.57 12.09 -17.91
CA SER A 21 19.74 12.49 -17.12
C SER A 21 19.97 14.01 -17.28
N GLU A 22 20.70 14.63 -16.35
CA GLU A 22 21.06 16.05 -16.43
C GLU A 22 21.72 16.38 -17.78
N LYS A 23 22.68 15.56 -18.20
CA LYS A 23 23.34 15.72 -19.51
C LYS A 23 22.39 15.66 -20.70
N ALA A 24 21.37 14.83 -20.64
CA ALA A 24 20.35 14.75 -21.70
C ALA A 24 19.39 15.93 -21.61
N TRP A 25 19.05 16.37 -20.41
CA TRP A 25 18.23 17.56 -20.18
C TRP A 25 18.88 18.82 -20.74
N ASP A 26 20.18 19.02 -20.52
CA ASP A 26 20.96 20.13 -21.04
C ASP A 26 21.03 20.13 -22.58
N LYS A 27 20.92 18.94 -23.19
CA LYS A 27 20.84 18.76 -24.65
C LYS A 27 19.41 18.86 -25.20
N GLY A 28 18.44 19.28 -24.39
CA GLY A 28 17.07 19.53 -24.81
C GLY A 28 16.09 18.38 -24.62
N ALA A 29 16.46 17.27 -24.01
CA ALA A 29 15.51 16.21 -23.71
C ALA A 29 14.48 16.68 -22.68
N ARG A 30 13.19 16.50 -22.95
CA ARG A 30 12.06 16.93 -22.12
C ARG A 30 10.99 15.87 -22.13
N TRP A 31 11.17 14.84 -21.30
CA TRP A 31 10.19 13.77 -21.16
C TRP A 31 10.15 13.21 -19.74
N TYR A 32 9.00 12.68 -19.37
CA TYR A 32 8.80 11.84 -18.20
C TYR A 32 8.05 10.57 -18.61
N ARG A 33 8.38 9.47 -18.00
CA ARG A 33 7.70 8.19 -18.19
C ARG A 33 7.35 7.62 -16.83
N CYS A 34 6.12 7.15 -16.68
CA CYS A 34 5.64 6.42 -15.50
C CYS A 34 5.21 5.02 -15.92
N ASP A 35 5.80 4.02 -15.31
CA ASP A 35 5.45 2.62 -15.54
C ASP A 35 4.75 2.05 -14.32
N LEU A 36 3.69 1.27 -14.55
CA LEU A 36 3.03 0.47 -13.54
C LEU A 36 3.75 -0.89 -13.43
N LEU A 37 3.93 -1.36 -12.21
CA LEU A 37 4.58 -2.62 -11.90
C LEU A 37 3.62 -3.53 -11.14
N GLY A 38 3.64 -4.81 -11.44
CA GLY A 38 2.91 -5.85 -10.71
C GLY A 38 3.64 -6.32 -9.45
N GLY A 39 4.13 -5.41 -8.64
CA GLY A 39 4.90 -5.68 -7.43
C GLY A 39 5.58 -4.41 -6.94
N GLY A 40 6.22 -4.45 -5.79
CA GLY A 40 6.89 -3.30 -5.19
C GLY A 40 7.70 -3.70 -3.97
N ASP A 41 7.92 -2.76 -3.07
CA ASP A 41 8.69 -2.96 -1.84
C ASP A 41 8.15 -4.15 -1.02
N GLY A 42 9.04 -5.04 -0.63
CA GLY A 42 8.71 -6.26 0.09
C GLY A 42 8.20 -7.42 -0.79
N SER A 43 7.99 -7.22 -2.08
CA SER A 43 7.66 -8.28 -3.03
C SER A 43 8.90 -9.02 -3.50
N ARG A 44 8.84 -10.36 -3.56
CA ARG A 44 9.95 -11.18 -4.08
C ARG A 44 9.93 -11.34 -5.59
N ARG A 45 8.79 -11.12 -6.22
CA ARG A 45 8.59 -11.29 -7.67
C ARG A 45 7.66 -10.21 -8.19
N TYR A 46 7.88 -9.82 -9.42
CA TYR A 46 6.91 -9.05 -10.19
C TYR A 46 5.93 -10.00 -10.88
N LEU A 47 4.68 -9.55 -10.96
CA LEU A 47 3.60 -10.21 -11.68
C LEU A 47 3.49 -9.60 -13.07
N ASP A 48 3.20 -10.42 -14.05
CA ASP A 48 2.86 -9.93 -15.39
C ASP A 48 1.53 -9.18 -15.34
N LEU A 49 1.54 -7.96 -15.84
CA LEU A 49 0.34 -7.15 -15.97
C LEU A 49 -0.41 -7.49 -17.26
N PRO A 50 -1.75 -7.39 -17.27
CA PRO A 50 -2.50 -7.55 -18.51
C PRO A 50 -2.13 -6.45 -19.52
N ALA A 51 -2.42 -6.69 -20.79
CA ALA A 51 -2.12 -5.75 -21.88
C ALA A 51 -2.77 -4.36 -21.68
N THR A 52 -3.86 -4.29 -20.92
CA THR A 52 -4.47 -3.05 -20.46
C THR A 52 -4.73 -3.09 -18.96
N THR A 53 -4.39 -2.02 -18.27
CA THR A 53 -4.66 -1.83 -16.83
C THR A 53 -5.82 -0.86 -16.58
N ALA A 54 -6.48 -0.40 -17.65
CA ALA A 54 -7.68 0.42 -17.54
C ALA A 54 -8.79 -0.37 -16.85
N GLY A 55 -9.31 0.16 -15.71
CA GLY A 55 -10.37 -0.50 -14.95
C GLY A 55 -9.94 -1.74 -14.14
N LEU A 56 -8.65 -2.08 -14.09
CA LEU A 56 -8.14 -3.27 -13.39
C LEU A 56 -8.59 -3.37 -11.93
N MET A 57 -8.79 -2.23 -11.29
CA MET A 57 -9.23 -2.13 -9.90
C MET A 57 -10.68 -1.65 -9.75
N ALA A 58 -11.45 -1.60 -10.84
CA ALA A 58 -12.85 -1.24 -10.78
C ALA A 58 -13.67 -2.34 -10.08
N ALA A 59 -14.76 -1.95 -9.42
CA ALA A 59 -15.60 -2.84 -8.62
C ALA A 59 -14.83 -3.55 -7.49
N LYS A 60 -14.95 -4.87 -7.35
CA LYS A 60 -14.20 -5.67 -6.36
C LYS A 60 -12.90 -6.17 -7.01
N PRO A 61 -11.74 -5.64 -6.60
CA PRO A 61 -10.47 -6.08 -7.16
C PRO A 61 -10.22 -7.57 -6.89
N ASP A 62 -9.61 -8.25 -7.87
CA ASP A 62 -9.19 -9.63 -7.75
C ASP A 62 -8.05 -9.77 -6.71
N ASP A 63 -8.06 -10.84 -5.93
CA ASP A 63 -7.09 -11.12 -4.89
C ASP A 63 -5.65 -11.27 -5.42
N GLN A 64 -5.46 -11.55 -6.70
CA GLN A 64 -4.14 -11.53 -7.33
C GLN A 64 -3.49 -10.13 -7.34
N TRP A 65 -4.28 -9.06 -7.23
CA TRP A 65 -3.79 -7.67 -7.20
C TRP A 65 -3.80 -7.06 -5.81
N MET A 66 -4.45 -7.70 -4.84
CA MET A 66 -4.50 -7.21 -3.47
C MET A 66 -3.27 -7.62 -2.67
N THR A 67 -2.82 -6.76 -1.76
CA THR A 67 -1.64 -7.03 -0.93
C THR A 67 -2.01 -7.85 0.30
N CYS A 68 -1.33 -8.96 0.42
CA CYS A 68 -1.24 -9.76 1.63
C CYS A 68 0.22 -9.85 2.10
N ALA A 69 0.46 -10.38 3.29
CA ALA A 69 1.79 -10.59 3.82
C ALA A 69 1.90 -11.95 4.49
N ARG A 70 3.04 -12.60 4.30
CA ARG A 70 3.39 -13.86 4.97
C ARG A 70 4.53 -13.61 5.94
N GLY A 71 4.28 -13.93 7.21
CA GLY A 71 5.23 -13.72 8.30
C GLY A 71 4.52 -13.56 9.64
N THR A 72 5.30 -13.30 10.69
CA THR A 72 4.79 -13.06 12.05
C THR A 72 4.04 -11.74 12.16
N ASP A 73 4.45 -10.75 11.39
CA ASP A 73 3.81 -9.44 11.29
C ASP A 73 3.86 -8.95 9.83
N PRO A 74 2.98 -8.01 9.43
CA PRO A 74 2.95 -7.54 8.06
C PRO A 74 4.07 -6.55 7.71
N ASP A 75 4.74 -5.92 8.68
CA ASP A 75 5.78 -4.93 8.42
C ASP A 75 7.04 -5.61 7.86
N HIS A 76 7.50 -6.66 8.53
CA HIS A 76 8.67 -7.44 8.14
C HIS A 76 8.31 -8.64 7.23
N GLY A 77 7.03 -8.91 7.04
CA GLY A 77 6.54 -10.02 6.23
C GLY A 77 6.77 -9.82 4.73
N VAL A 78 6.90 -10.94 4.02
CA VAL A 78 6.98 -10.95 2.55
C VAL A 78 5.63 -10.52 1.98
N LYS A 79 5.60 -9.42 1.23
CA LYS A 79 4.42 -8.95 0.50
C LYS A 79 4.17 -9.84 -0.71
N LEU A 80 2.92 -10.21 -0.92
CA LEU A 80 2.49 -11.12 -1.97
C LEU A 80 1.02 -10.90 -2.30
N PRO A 81 0.56 -11.39 -3.47
CA PRO A 81 -0.88 -11.40 -3.79
C PRO A 81 -1.70 -12.17 -2.77
N CYS A 82 -2.89 -11.68 -2.46
CA CYS A 82 -3.81 -12.38 -1.56
C CYS A 82 -4.35 -13.72 -2.12
N SER A 83 -4.15 -13.99 -3.40
CA SER A 83 -4.40 -15.30 -4.02
C SER A 83 -3.39 -16.38 -3.61
N GLN A 84 -2.30 -16.01 -2.91
CA GLN A 84 -1.30 -16.94 -2.38
C GLN A 84 -1.48 -17.11 -0.87
N GLN A 85 -0.95 -18.23 -0.34
CA GLN A 85 -0.98 -18.49 1.11
C GLN A 85 -0.33 -17.35 1.90
N HIS A 86 -1.06 -16.81 2.88
CA HIS A 86 -0.65 -15.64 3.63
C HIS A 86 -1.16 -15.70 5.09
N SER A 87 -0.63 -14.81 5.93
CA SER A 87 -1.04 -14.67 7.34
C SER A 87 -1.79 -13.35 7.58
N TRP A 88 -1.57 -12.35 6.75
CA TRP A 88 -2.10 -11.01 6.93
C TRP A 88 -2.67 -10.46 5.62
N ARG A 89 -3.79 -9.77 5.70
CA ARG A 89 -4.44 -9.10 4.57
C ARG A 89 -4.57 -7.60 4.83
N ALA A 90 -4.13 -6.78 3.89
CA ALA A 90 -4.38 -5.35 3.91
C ALA A 90 -5.88 -5.07 3.66
N VAL A 91 -6.59 -4.52 4.65
CA VAL A 91 -8.04 -4.39 4.59
C VAL A 91 -8.54 -2.96 4.47
N THR A 92 -7.80 -2.00 5.01
CA THR A 92 -8.11 -0.57 4.88
C THR A 92 -6.86 0.30 5.08
N VAL A 93 -7.00 1.58 4.80
CA VAL A 93 -5.94 2.58 5.04
C VAL A 93 -6.52 3.79 5.77
N ILE A 94 -5.69 4.46 6.56
CA ILE A 94 -5.99 5.76 7.14
C ILE A 94 -5.10 6.83 6.54
N LYS A 95 -5.66 7.99 6.20
CA LYS A 95 -4.91 9.21 5.90
C LYS A 95 -4.66 9.96 7.21
N VAL A 96 -3.40 10.20 7.55
CA VAL A 96 -3.02 10.76 8.85
C VAL A 96 -2.98 12.29 8.85
N GLY A 97 -2.73 12.92 7.73
CA GLY A 97 -2.66 14.39 7.59
C GLY A 97 -2.85 14.84 6.15
N GLU A 98 -2.83 16.16 5.97
CA GLU A 98 -2.94 16.82 4.66
C GLU A 98 -1.55 17.11 4.07
N PRO A 99 -1.45 17.40 2.75
CA PRO A 99 -0.18 17.65 2.09
C PRO A 99 0.66 18.77 2.75
N ASP A 100 -0.01 19.82 3.23
CA ASP A 100 0.63 21.02 3.80
C ASP A 100 0.86 20.93 5.31
N ASP A 101 0.42 19.85 5.95
CA ASP A 101 0.64 19.64 7.37
C ASP A 101 2.11 19.37 7.68
N SER A 102 2.57 19.85 8.83
CA SER A 102 3.85 19.43 9.40
C SER A 102 3.80 17.98 9.87
N TYR A 103 4.94 17.29 9.85
CA TYR A 103 5.01 15.93 10.37
C TYR A 103 4.64 15.89 11.86
N PRO A 104 3.63 15.11 12.27
CA PRO A 104 3.15 15.12 13.65
C PRO A 104 4.02 14.32 14.63
N GLY A 105 5.06 13.64 14.13
CA GLY A 105 5.95 12.76 14.88
C GLY A 105 5.48 11.31 14.91
N ASP A 106 6.46 10.41 15.01
CA ASP A 106 6.29 8.95 14.97
C ASP A 106 5.23 8.44 15.94
N ALA A 107 5.28 8.90 17.19
CA ALA A 107 4.35 8.47 18.23
C ALA A 107 2.89 8.85 17.90
N ALA A 108 2.66 10.03 17.33
CA ALA A 108 1.33 10.48 16.96
C ALA A 108 0.79 9.69 15.75
N VAL A 109 1.63 9.45 14.74
CA VAL A 109 1.27 8.64 13.57
C VAL A 109 0.94 7.21 13.99
N ALA A 110 1.81 6.57 14.76
CA ALA A 110 1.62 5.21 15.24
C ALA A 110 0.33 5.07 16.07
N LYS A 111 0.10 5.99 17.02
CA LYS A 111 -1.12 5.99 17.86
C LYS A 111 -2.38 6.13 17.00
N LYS A 112 -2.43 7.12 16.11
CA LYS A 112 -3.59 7.36 15.24
C LYS A 112 -3.87 6.17 14.34
N SER A 113 -2.82 5.55 13.80
CA SER A 113 -2.93 4.34 12.97
C SER A 113 -3.46 3.16 13.78
N LYS A 114 -2.91 2.92 14.98
CA LYS A 114 -3.34 1.85 15.88
C LYS A 114 -4.83 1.96 16.22
N ASP A 115 -5.26 3.13 16.70
CA ASP A 115 -6.63 3.35 17.18
C ASP A 115 -7.64 3.18 16.03
N PHE A 116 -7.32 3.69 14.84
CA PHE A 116 -8.16 3.52 13.66
C PHE A 116 -8.21 2.07 13.19
N CYS A 117 -7.05 1.40 13.11
CA CYS A 117 -6.97 0.04 12.58
C CYS A 117 -7.66 -0.97 13.48
N ALA A 118 -7.62 -0.79 14.81
CA ALA A 118 -8.36 -1.64 15.72
C ALA A 118 -9.86 -1.70 15.36
N SER A 119 -10.52 -0.55 15.28
CA SER A 119 -11.95 -0.49 14.97
C SER A 119 -12.28 -0.90 13.52
N SER A 120 -11.43 -0.49 12.57
CA SER A 120 -11.68 -0.76 11.15
C SER A 120 -11.48 -2.22 10.78
N VAL A 121 -10.52 -2.91 11.38
CA VAL A 121 -10.32 -4.35 11.19
C VAL A 121 -11.45 -5.13 11.85
N ALA A 122 -11.87 -4.76 13.06
CA ALA A 122 -13.04 -5.36 13.70
C ALA A 122 -14.29 -5.27 12.81
N ALA A 123 -14.55 -4.09 12.25
CA ALA A 123 -15.67 -3.88 11.34
C ALA A 123 -15.56 -4.73 10.06
N TRP A 124 -14.39 -4.83 9.46
CA TRP A 124 -14.14 -5.64 8.27
C TRP A 124 -14.37 -7.14 8.54
N LEU A 125 -14.01 -7.61 9.74
CA LEU A 125 -14.24 -9.00 10.18
C LEU A 125 -15.68 -9.28 10.64
N GLY A 126 -16.57 -8.28 10.71
CA GLY A 126 -17.94 -8.43 11.22
C GLY A 126 -18.06 -8.40 12.73
N TYR A 127 -17.13 -7.71 13.41
CA TYR A 127 -17.11 -7.53 14.88
C TYR A 127 -17.02 -8.84 15.69
N PRO A 128 -16.03 -9.71 15.43
CA PRO A 128 -15.83 -10.89 16.25
C PRO A 128 -15.42 -10.51 17.68
N SER A 129 -15.65 -11.41 18.63
CA SER A 129 -15.26 -11.21 20.03
C SER A 129 -13.74 -11.22 20.24
N ASP A 130 -13.01 -11.88 19.34
CA ASP A 130 -11.55 -11.98 19.35
C ASP A 130 -11.00 -11.90 17.93
N TYR A 131 -9.95 -11.10 17.73
CA TYR A 131 -9.29 -10.94 16.43
C TYR A 131 -7.90 -10.34 16.58
N ASP A 132 -7.02 -10.76 15.71
CA ASP A 132 -5.69 -10.17 15.57
C ASP A 132 -5.68 -9.11 14.44
N TYR A 133 -5.08 -7.97 14.75
CA TYR A 133 -4.83 -6.93 13.76
C TYR A 133 -3.40 -6.38 13.88
N ALA A 134 -2.94 -5.78 12.82
CA ALA A 134 -1.69 -5.04 12.78
C ALA A 134 -1.89 -3.74 11.99
N TYR A 135 -0.90 -2.87 12.07
CA TYR A 135 -0.82 -1.65 11.26
C TYR A 135 0.62 -1.39 10.86
N THR A 136 0.82 -0.97 9.64
CA THR A 136 2.08 -0.41 9.17
C THR A 136 1.91 1.09 9.00
N TRP A 137 2.94 1.84 9.33
CA TRP A 137 2.90 3.30 9.33
C TRP A 137 4.22 3.88 8.77
N PHE A 138 4.22 5.15 8.49
CA PHE A 138 5.29 5.86 7.81
C PHE A 138 6.05 6.78 8.76
N HIS A 139 7.32 7.00 8.49
CA HIS A 139 8.21 7.90 9.21
C HIS A 139 8.37 9.26 8.50
N GLU A 140 9.13 10.17 9.12
CA GLU A 140 9.32 11.52 8.60
C GLU A 140 9.91 11.56 7.18
N ALA A 141 10.80 10.63 6.83
CA ALA A 141 11.38 10.55 5.49
C ALA A 141 10.31 10.28 4.42
N GLU A 142 9.40 9.35 4.69
CA GLU A 142 8.30 9.01 3.80
C GLU A 142 7.25 10.14 3.77
N TRP A 143 7.03 10.83 4.91
CA TRP A 143 6.20 12.03 4.95
C TRP A 143 6.74 13.11 4.02
N LYS A 144 8.04 13.39 4.05
CA LYS A 144 8.70 14.33 3.14
C LYS A 144 8.59 13.90 1.68
N ALA A 145 8.54 12.60 1.43
CA ALA A 145 8.31 12.03 0.10
C ALA A 145 6.82 12.04 -0.33
N GLY A 146 5.90 12.52 0.54
CA GLY A 146 4.48 12.65 0.22
C GLY A 146 3.57 11.56 0.77
N ASN A 147 4.08 10.53 1.46
CA ASN A 147 3.25 9.51 2.07
C ASN A 147 2.48 10.11 3.28
N ARG A 148 1.17 9.92 3.29
CA ARG A 148 0.25 10.35 4.36
C ARG A 148 -0.63 9.21 4.84
N ARG A 149 -0.31 7.97 4.48
CA ARG A 149 -1.22 6.84 4.69
C ARG A 149 -0.55 5.70 5.42
N SER A 150 -1.29 5.14 6.38
CA SER A 150 -0.96 3.92 7.08
C SER A 150 -1.94 2.81 6.66
N VAL A 151 -1.48 1.57 6.67
CA VAL A 151 -2.26 0.41 6.23
C VAL A 151 -2.67 -0.43 7.44
N CYS A 152 -3.92 -0.84 7.47
CA CYS A 152 -4.48 -1.74 8.47
C CYS A 152 -4.54 -3.17 7.94
N TRP A 153 -4.15 -4.12 8.76
CA TRP A 153 -4.03 -5.53 8.41
C TRP A 153 -4.88 -6.40 9.34
N ALA A 154 -5.65 -7.29 8.74
CA ALA A 154 -6.32 -8.37 9.45
C ALA A 154 -5.48 -9.65 9.37
N LYS A 155 -5.41 -10.42 10.45
CA LYS A 155 -4.83 -11.76 10.42
C LYS A 155 -5.86 -12.72 9.82
N THR A 156 -5.48 -13.43 8.80
CA THR A 156 -6.42 -14.24 8.01
C THR A 156 -6.04 -15.72 7.90
N ASN A 157 -4.79 -16.12 8.11
CA ASN A 157 -4.32 -17.52 8.09
C ASN A 157 -4.90 -18.38 6.95
N GLN A 158 -4.75 -17.93 5.72
CA GLN A 158 -5.18 -18.63 4.51
C GLN A 158 -4.02 -19.24 3.76
#